data_ba00cea9f23d07af8e762e8154af4449
#
_entry.id   ba00cea9f23d07af8e762e8154af4449
#
_cell.length_a   1.000
_cell.length_b   1.000
_cell.length_c   1.000
_cell.angle_alpha   90.00
_cell.angle_beta   90.00
_cell.angle_gamma   90.00
#
_symmetry.space_group_name_H-M   'P 1'
#
loop_
_entity.id
_entity.type
_entity.pdbx_description
1 polymer ?
#
loop_
_entity_poly.entity_id
_entity_poly.type
_entity_poly.pdbx_seq_one_letter_code
_entity_poly.pdbx_strand_id
1 'polypeptide(L)'
;MNIAIALAAITALSTFAGGALALRARDRLHLVLGLSAGLLLGLVAFDLLPEVFELGTQEIFHAPAVSVALIGGFLLLHFYEQIFGSHEPAESDYGNDHKHSHNFSGVLGSVAMAGHVFLDGLALGVAFKVSSDLGFVVFIALLAHAFSDGLNTVSFLVKSGLWGKKSFALIGVDTVARVSGAALGTTLALSNEFIALYLAAFAGIIIYLATSHILPEAHSNHSSRLTMAATIAGVLIMWAVSSYLHAGDAHSHGTKVGIHQEDATHTDQHKDEHSHEGEQSK
;
A
#
# COMPACT_ATOMS: atom_id res chain seq x y z
N MET A 1 16.05 8.86 -13.88
CA MET A 1 15.84 8.02 -12.69
C MET A 1 14.32 7.92 -12.53
N ASN A 2 13.76 6.71 -12.44
CA ASN A 2 12.31 6.55 -12.30
C ASN A 2 11.88 7.14 -10.97
N ILE A 3 10.76 7.91 -10.94
CA ILE A 3 10.27 8.59 -9.73
C ILE A 3 10.02 7.60 -8.58
N ALA A 4 9.47 6.42 -8.87
CA ALA A 4 9.23 5.38 -7.87
C ALA A 4 10.52 4.95 -7.14
N ILE A 5 11.63 4.79 -7.87
CA ILE A 5 12.93 4.41 -7.31
C ILE A 5 13.47 5.53 -6.40
N ALA A 6 13.30 6.79 -6.82
CA ALA A 6 13.72 7.94 -6.01
C ALA A 6 12.91 8.02 -4.71
N LEU A 7 11.60 7.84 -4.80
CA LEU A 7 10.71 7.87 -3.64
C LEU A 7 10.95 6.66 -2.71
N ALA A 8 11.21 5.48 -3.25
CA ALA A 8 11.65 4.32 -2.45
C ALA A 8 12.94 4.61 -1.67
N ALA A 9 13.90 5.31 -2.26
CA ALA A 9 15.10 5.73 -1.55
C ALA A 9 14.80 6.77 -0.44
N ILE A 10 13.84 7.66 -0.65
CA ILE A 10 13.40 8.64 0.35
C ILE A 10 12.75 7.95 1.56
N THR A 11 12.00 6.86 1.37
CA THR A 11 11.43 6.12 2.50
C THR A 11 12.50 5.55 3.45
N ALA A 12 13.71 5.29 2.95
CA ALA A 12 14.85 4.89 3.80
C ALA A 12 15.21 5.96 4.84
N LEU A 13 15.08 7.25 4.50
CA LEU A 13 15.28 8.34 5.46
C LEU A 13 14.24 8.29 6.59
N SER A 14 13.00 7.90 6.27
CA SER A 14 11.95 7.69 7.27
C SER A 14 12.29 6.54 8.21
N THR A 15 12.78 5.41 7.69
CA THR A 15 13.28 4.28 8.48
C THR A 15 14.40 4.72 9.43
N PHE A 16 15.36 5.50 8.94
CA PHE A 16 16.42 6.05 9.80
C PHE A 16 15.88 7.00 10.87
N ALA A 17 14.93 7.87 10.52
CA ALA A 17 14.32 8.80 11.47
C ALA A 17 13.54 8.06 12.55
N GLY A 18 12.78 7.01 12.20
CA GLY A 18 12.09 6.13 13.12
C GLY A 18 13.06 5.46 14.10
N GLY A 19 14.13 4.86 13.58
CA GLY A 19 15.17 4.25 14.39
C GLY A 19 15.88 5.24 15.32
N ALA A 20 16.15 6.46 14.86
CA ALA A 20 16.75 7.50 15.69
C ALA A 20 15.79 7.95 16.82
N LEU A 21 14.50 8.02 16.53
CA LEU A 21 13.49 8.36 17.53
C LEU A 21 13.32 7.25 18.58
N ALA A 22 13.39 5.98 18.18
CA ALA A 22 13.37 4.84 19.11
C ALA A 22 14.43 4.96 20.22
N LEU A 23 15.58 5.56 19.90
CA LEU A 23 16.66 5.78 20.84
C LEU A 23 16.44 6.98 21.79
N ARG A 24 15.58 7.94 21.39
CA ARG A 24 15.48 9.25 22.07
C ARG A 24 14.15 9.53 22.77
N ALA A 25 13.04 9.02 22.25
CA ALA A 25 11.71 9.45 22.69
C ALA A 25 10.74 8.28 22.77
N ARG A 26 10.80 7.48 23.84
CA ARG A 26 9.93 6.32 24.04
C ARG A 26 8.48 6.71 24.35
N ASP A 27 8.24 7.87 24.98
CA ASP A 27 6.94 8.22 25.56
C ASP A 27 5.83 8.55 24.54
N ARG A 28 6.15 8.83 23.29
CA ARG A 28 5.18 9.22 22.25
C ARG A 28 5.06 8.26 21.07
N LEU A 29 5.74 7.11 21.13
CA LEU A 29 5.76 6.13 20.04
C LEU A 29 4.36 5.61 19.71
N HIS A 30 3.51 5.41 20.72
CA HIS A 30 2.14 4.96 20.58
C HIS A 30 1.28 5.87 19.68
N LEU A 31 1.53 7.19 19.65
CA LEU A 31 0.80 8.12 18.79
C LEU A 31 1.24 7.97 17.33
N VAL A 32 2.54 7.76 17.10
CA VAL A 32 3.07 7.56 15.74
C VAL A 32 2.61 6.24 15.18
N LEU A 33 2.61 5.16 15.97
CA LEU A 33 2.09 3.86 15.59
C LEU A 33 0.59 3.94 15.27
N GLY A 34 -0.20 4.62 16.12
CA GLY A 34 -1.62 4.84 15.86
C GLY A 34 -1.86 5.60 14.55
N LEU A 35 -1.12 6.68 14.31
CA LEU A 35 -1.19 7.45 13.07
C LEU A 35 -0.83 6.60 11.85
N SER A 36 0.26 5.83 11.93
CA SER A 36 0.73 4.93 10.87
C SER A 36 -0.32 3.88 10.53
N ALA A 37 -0.91 3.21 11.54
CA ALA A 37 -2.01 2.26 11.34
C ALA A 37 -3.20 2.91 10.62
N GLY A 38 -3.57 4.14 11.02
CA GLY A 38 -4.63 4.89 10.38
C GLY A 38 -4.35 5.22 8.91
N LEU A 39 -3.12 5.64 8.59
CA LEU A 39 -2.71 5.92 7.20
C LEU A 39 -2.76 4.64 6.33
N LEU A 40 -2.30 3.51 6.87
CA LEU A 40 -2.35 2.22 6.15
C LEU A 40 -3.78 1.76 5.90
N LEU A 41 -4.66 1.84 6.91
CA LEU A 41 -6.07 1.49 6.76
C LEU A 41 -6.78 2.43 5.77
N GLY A 42 -6.46 3.73 5.82
CA GLY A 42 -6.95 4.71 4.86
C GLY A 42 -6.50 4.44 3.44
N LEU A 43 -5.21 4.09 3.22
CA LEU A 43 -4.69 3.66 1.92
C LEU A 43 -5.50 2.50 1.35
N VAL A 44 -5.71 1.47 2.17
CA VAL A 44 -6.46 0.29 1.72
C VAL A 44 -7.90 0.66 1.35
N ALA A 45 -8.58 1.43 2.21
CA ALA A 45 -10.00 1.73 2.06
C ALA A 45 -10.31 2.69 0.91
N PHE A 46 -9.48 3.71 0.69
CA PHE A 46 -9.80 4.81 -0.21
C PHE A 46 -9.06 4.76 -1.54
N ASP A 47 -7.98 3.98 -1.63
CA ASP A 47 -7.16 3.90 -2.83
C ASP A 47 -7.01 2.48 -3.36
N LEU A 48 -6.47 1.53 -2.56
CA LEU A 48 -6.21 0.18 -3.06
C LEU A 48 -7.48 -0.60 -3.39
N LEU A 49 -8.49 -0.60 -2.50
CA LEU A 49 -9.72 -1.36 -2.74
C LEU A 49 -10.50 -0.84 -3.95
N PRO A 50 -10.77 0.46 -4.11
CA PRO A 50 -11.41 0.95 -5.33
C PRO A 50 -10.65 0.53 -6.59
N GLU A 51 -9.34 0.75 -6.63
CA GLU A 51 -8.50 0.45 -7.80
C GLU A 51 -8.47 -1.03 -8.16
N VAL A 52 -8.32 -1.93 -7.18
CA VAL A 52 -8.27 -3.38 -7.46
C VAL A 52 -9.60 -3.92 -7.97
N PHE A 53 -10.73 -3.36 -7.53
CA PHE A 53 -12.05 -3.75 -8.04
C PHE A 53 -12.35 -3.15 -9.42
N GLU A 54 -11.72 -2.04 -9.78
CA GLU A 54 -11.82 -1.47 -11.13
C GLU A 54 -10.95 -2.23 -12.14
N LEU A 55 -9.72 -2.60 -11.76
CA LEU A 55 -8.78 -3.31 -12.62
C LEU A 55 -9.07 -4.80 -12.75
N GLY A 56 -9.57 -5.45 -11.70
CA GLY A 56 -9.74 -6.90 -11.63
C GLY A 56 -11.17 -7.32 -11.96
N THR A 57 -11.37 -7.94 -13.11
CA THR A 57 -12.70 -8.37 -13.61
C THR A 57 -12.93 -9.86 -13.51
N GLN A 58 -11.90 -10.65 -13.15
CA GLN A 58 -11.99 -12.10 -13.10
C GLN A 58 -12.75 -12.61 -11.86
N GLU A 59 -13.40 -13.76 -12.02
CA GLU A 59 -14.09 -14.47 -10.94
C GLU A 59 -13.48 -15.85 -10.70
N ILE A 60 -13.41 -16.25 -9.43
CA ILE A 60 -13.04 -17.59 -8.98
C ILE A 60 -14.23 -18.13 -8.17
N PHE A 61 -14.85 -19.23 -8.63
CA PHE A 61 -16.03 -19.83 -7.99
C PHE A 61 -17.15 -18.82 -7.66
N HIS A 62 -17.47 -17.93 -8.60
CA HIS A 62 -18.47 -16.84 -8.45
C HIS A 62 -18.12 -15.77 -7.43
N ALA A 63 -16.88 -15.72 -6.97
CA ALA A 63 -16.36 -14.62 -6.15
C ALA A 63 -15.37 -13.78 -6.97
N PRO A 64 -15.30 -12.44 -6.79
CA PRO A 64 -14.27 -11.64 -7.42
C PRO A 64 -12.87 -12.16 -7.06
N ALA A 65 -12.03 -12.42 -8.06
CA ALA A 65 -10.68 -12.95 -7.84
C ALA A 65 -9.85 -12.04 -6.92
N VAL A 66 -10.06 -10.73 -7.00
CA VAL A 66 -9.42 -9.73 -6.13
C VAL A 66 -9.80 -9.91 -4.66
N SER A 67 -11.05 -10.29 -4.35
CA SER A 67 -11.46 -10.59 -2.98
C SER A 67 -10.77 -11.85 -2.44
N VAL A 68 -10.61 -12.87 -3.29
CA VAL A 68 -9.88 -14.10 -2.94
C VAL A 68 -8.40 -13.77 -2.71
N ALA A 69 -7.79 -12.95 -3.56
CA ALA A 69 -6.40 -12.52 -3.42
C ALA A 69 -6.19 -11.68 -2.13
N LEU A 70 -7.11 -10.79 -1.81
CA LEU A 70 -7.07 -9.98 -0.57
C LEU A 70 -7.07 -10.87 0.68
N ILE A 71 -8.03 -11.78 0.77
CA ILE A 71 -8.08 -12.73 1.90
C ILE A 71 -6.87 -13.65 1.88
N GLY A 72 -6.41 -14.07 0.69
CA GLY A 72 -5.19 -14.85 0.52
C GLY A 72 -3.95 -14.14 1.09
N GLY A 73 -3.77 -12.86 0.81
CA GLY A 73 -2.68 -12.04 1.34
C GLY A 73 -2.74 -11.92 2.87
N PHE A 74 -3.92 -11.64 3.42
CA PHE A 74 -4.16 -11.60 4.86
C PHE A 74 -3.78 -12.93 5.53
N LEU A 75 -4.30 -14.04 5.02
CA LEU A 75 -4.07 -15.37 5.58
C LEU A 75 -2.62 -15.83 5.39
N LEU A 76 -1.97 -15.46 4.29
CA LEU A 76 -0.58 -15.81 4.02
C LEU A 76 0.32 -15.28 5.13
N LEU A 77 0.19 -14.01 5.50
CA LEU A 77 0.99 -13.42 6.57
C LEU A 77 0.60 -14.02 7.93
N HIS A 78 -0.68 -14.20 8.19
CA HIS A 78 -1.17 -14.84 9.41
C HIS A 78 -0.58 -16.24 9.60
N PHE A 79 -0.62 -17.11 8.57
CA PHE A 79 -0.06 -18.47 8.64
C PHE A 79 1.45 -18.45 8.71
N TYR A 80 2.12 -17.54 7.98
CA TYR A 80 3.56 -17.38 8.08
C TYR A 80 4.00 -17.15 9.53
N GLU A 81 3.34 -16.26 10.24
CA GLU A 81 3.63 -15.98 11.66
C GLU A 81 3.32 -17.16 12.57
N GLN A 82 2.21 -17.86 12.35
CA GLN A 82 1.85 -19.04 13.15
C GLN A 82 2.86 -20.19 12.98
N ILE A 83 3.39 -20.38 11.77
CA ILE A 83 4.31 -21.48 11.46
C ILE A 83 5.74 -21.15 11.91
N PHE A 84 6.19 -19.92 11.67
CA PHE A 84 7.58 -19.56 11.90
C PHE A 84 7.82 -18.87 13.25
N GLY A 85 6.75 -18.61 14.03
CA GLY A 85 6.85 -18.03 15.37
C GLY A 85 7.56 -16.68 15.40
N SER A 86 7.42 -15.91 14.32
CA SER A 86 7.95 -14.55 14.25
C SER A 86 7.06 -13.61 15.04
N HIS A 87 6.88 -13.89 16.34
CA HIS A 87 6.38 -12.86 17.24
C HIS A 87 7.44 -11.77 17.27
N GLU A 88 7.18 -10.63 16.63
CA GLU A 88 7.82 -9.39 17.06
C GLU A 88 7.54 -9.31 18.57
N PRO A 89 8.57 -9.22 19.43
CA PRO A 89 8.34 -9.20 20.87
C PRO A 89 7.48 -7.96 21.16
N ALA A 90 6.22 -8.21 21.53
CA ALA A 90 5.37 -7.17 22.06
C ALA A 90 6.13 -6.49 23.22
N GLU A 91 6.00 -5.18 23.35
CA GLU A 91 6.65 -4.41 24.41
C GLU A 91 6.35 -4.95 25.83
N SER A 92 5.32 -5.81 25.98
CA SER A 92 4.91 -6.47 27.22
C SER A 92 5.82 -7.61 27.70
N ASP A 93 6.76 -8.10 26.87
CA ASP A 93 7.68 -9.21 27.27
C ASP A 93 8.96 -8.70 27.97
N TYR A 94 8.88 -7.55 28.62
CA TYR A 94 9.95 -7.00 29.46
C TYR A 94 10.06 -7.71 30.80
N GLY A 95 10.41 -8.96 30.87
CA GLY A 95 10.61 -9.54 32.18
C GLY A 95 11.04 -10.98 32.35
N ASN A 96 11.08 -11.79 31.31
CA ASN A 96 11.47 -13.18 31.49
C ASN A 96 12.69 -13.57 30.66
N ASP A 97 13.80 -13.78 31.38
CA ASP A 97 15.03 -14.42 30.90
C ASP A 97 14.79 -15.86 30.48
N HIS A 98 14.49 -16.12 29.22
CA HIS A 98 14.62 -17.42 28.59
C HIS A 98 15.72 -17.38 27.52
N LYS A 99 16.93 -17.62 27.98
CA LYS A 99 18.11 -17.89 27.15
C LYS A 99 17.96 -19.30 26.54
N HIS A 100 17.42 -19.45 25.35
CA HIS A 100 17.77 -20.57 24.44
C HIS A 100 17.00 -20.43 23.12
N SER A 101 17.75 -20.38 22.01
CA SER A 101 17.40 -20.40 20.58
C SER A 101 17.38 -19.07 19.81
N HIS A 102 18.14 -18.06 20.21
CA HIS A 102 18.10 -16.72 19.62
C HIS A 102 18.71 -16.56 18.20
N ASN A 103 19.52 -17.50 17.71
CA ASN A 103 20.22 -17.28 16.43
C ASN A 103 19.37 -17.60 15.20
N PHE A 104 18.54 -18.64 15.25
CA PHE A 104 17.72 -19.04 14.09
C PHE A 104 16.51 -18.12 13.89
N SER A 105 15.82 -17.78 14.97
CA SER A 105 14.66 -16.86 14.96
C SER A 105 15.06 -15.46 14.48
N GLY A 106 16.23 -14.96 14.89
CA GLY A 106 16.72 -13.64 14.48
C GLY A 106 17.06 -13.55 12.99
N VAL A 107 17.64 -14.60 12.42
CA VAL A 107 17.94 -14.65 10.97
C VAL A 107 16.65 -14.75 10.17
N LEU A 108 15.73 -15.61 10.58
CA LEU A 108 14.45 -15.78 9.89
C LEU A 108 13.59 -14.50 9.94
N GLY A 109 13.54 -13.84 11.09
CA GLY A 109 12.86 -12.54 11.23
C GLY A 109 13.48 -11.45 10.35
N SER A 110 14.81 -11.40 10.26
CA SER A 110 15.50 -10.43 9.39
C SER A 110 15.23 -10.69 7.90
N VAL A 111 15.18 -11.97 7.49
CA VAL A 111 14.83 -12.34 6.10
C VAL A 111 13.38 -12.00 5.80
N ALA A 112 12.47 -12.25 6.74
CA ALA A 112 11.06 -11.91 6.60
C ALA A 112 10.86 -10.39 6.48
N MET A 113 11.55 -9.60 7.31
CA MET A 113 11.52 -8.14 7.24
C MET A 113 12.05 -7.63 5.91
N ALA A 114 13.19 -8.13 5.43
CA ALA A 114 13.74 -7.76 4.13
C ALA A 114 12.78 -8.13 2.98
N GLY A 115 12.11 -9.30 3.07
CA GLY A 115 11.07 -9.71 2.12
C GLY A 115 9.86 -8.78 2.14
N HIS A 116 9.37 -8.39 3.32
CA HIS A 116 8.28 -7.44 3.49
C HIS A 116 8.62 -6.09 2.87
N VAL A 117 9.77 -5.52 3.23
CA VAL A 117 10.25 -4.23 2.70
C VAL A 117 10.46 -4.27 1.17
N PHE A 118 10.89 -5.43 0.63
CA PHE A 118 10.96 -5.63 -0.82
C PHE A 118 9.57 -5.58 -1.48
N LEU A 119 8.56 -6.22 -0.87
CA LEU A 119 7.17 -6.18 -1.36
C LEU A 119 6.59 -4.77 -1.29
N ASP A 120 6.91 -3.98 -0.26
CA ASP A 120 6.53 -2.55 -0.18
C ASP A 120 7.10 -1.75 -1.36
N GLY A 121 8.39 -1.95 -1.66
CA GLY A 121 9.02 -1.35 -2.83
C GLY A 121 8.35 -1.78 -4.12
N LEU A 122 8.09 -3.08 -4.27
CA LEU A 122 7.42 -3.63 -5.44
C LEU A 122 6.03 -3.01 -5.63
N ALA A 123 5.25 -2.89 -4.55
CA ALA A 123 3.93 -2.25 -4.57
C ALA A 123 4.03 -0.79 -5.01
N LEU A 124 5.01 -0.04 -4.51
CA LEU A 124 5.25 1.34 -4.95
C LEU A 124 5.56 1.41 -6.46
N GLY A 125 6.43 0.52 -6.96
CA GLY A 125 6.77 0.45 -8.38
C GLY A 125 5.57 0.11 -9.25
N VAL A 126 4.75 -0.85 -8.84
CA VAL A 126 3.52 -1.26 -9.53
C VAL A 126 2.46 -0.16 -9.48
N ALA A 127 2.26 0.49 -8.32
CA ALA A 127 1.31 1.59 -8.17
C ALA A 127 1.60 2.74 -9.15
N PHE A 128 2.86 3.13 -9.32
CA PHE A 128 3.25 4.14 -10.33
C PHE A 128 3.06 3.69 -11.78
N LYS A 129 2.89 2.40 -12.04
CA LYS A 129 2.50 1.93 -13.38
C LYS A 129 1.01 2.05 -13.63
N VAL A 130 0.20 1.94 -12.58
CA VAL A 130 -1.25 2.13 -12.66
C VAL A 130 -1.55 3.60 -12.88
N SER A 131 -1.17 4.44 -11.93
CA SER A 131 -1.30 5.89 -12.05
C SER A 131 -0.27 6.61 -11.17
N SER A 132 0.03 7.88 -11.52
CA SER A 132 0.89 8.71 -10.67
C SER A 132 0.24 8.96 -9.32
N ASP A 133 -1.07 9.13 -9.27
CA ASP A 133 -1.82 9.46 -8.05
C ASP A 133 -1.81 8.29 -7.08
N LEU A 134 -2.11 7.07 -7.55
CA LEU A 134 -1.98 5.86 -6.74
C LEU A 134 -0.54 5.70 -6.24
N GLY A 135 0.46 5.95 -7.09
CA GLY A 135 1.88 5.89 -6.72
C GLY A 135 2.23 6.86 -5.59
N PHE A 136 1.73 8.10 -5.62
CA PHE A 136 1.97 9.08 -4.55
C PHE A 136 1.24 8.73 -3.26
N VAL A 137 0.00 8.24 -3.33
CA VAL A 137 -0.75 7.81 -2.14
C VAL A 137 -0.06 6.65 -1.45
N VAL A 138 0.33 5.63 -2.23
CA VAL A 138 1.13 4.50 -1.71
C VAL A 138 2.44 4.99 -1.11
N PHE A 139 3.15 5.93 -1.74
CA PHE A 139 4.37 6.51 -1.19
C PHE A 139 4.16 7.17 0.17
N ILE A 140 3.10 7.97 0.35
CA ILE A 140 2.80 8.65 1.63
C ILE A 140 2.55 7.63 2.73
N ALA A 141 1.77 6.57 2.45
CA ALA A 141 1.51 5.51 3.40
C ALA A 141 2.79 4.73 3.75
N LEU A 142 3.60 4.40 2.73
CA LEU A 142 4.89 3.73 2.94
C LEU A 142 5.89 4.60 3.70
N LEU A 143 5.86 5.93 3.53
CA LEU A 143 6.73 6.83 4.28
C LEU A 143 6.43 6.78 5.78
N ALA A 144 5.15 6.76 6.16
CA ALA A 144 4.71 6.64 7.54
C ALA A 144 5.01 5.23 8.11
N HIS A 145 4.75 4.19 7.31
CA HIS A 145 5.01 2.81 7.70
C HIS A 145 6.53 2.54 7.87
N ALA A 146 7.35 2.98 6.95
CA ALA A 146 8.80 2.87 7.02
C ALA A 146 9.38 3.51 8.28
N PHE A 147 8.73 4.55 8.82
CA PHE A 147 9.09 5.12 10.10
C PHE A 147 8.87 4.12 11.24
N SER A 148 7.72 3.43 11.26
CA SER A 148 7.42 2.37 12.24
C SER A 148 8.36 1.18 12.11
N ASP A 149 8.71 0.78 10.89
CA ASP A 149 9.70 -0.29 10.65
C ASP A 149 11.06 0.05 11.26
N GLY A 150 11.50 1.30 11.09
CA GLY A 150 12.73 1.79 11.69
C GLY A 150 12.70 1.76 13.22
N LEU A 151 11.57 2.14 13.83
CA LEU A 151 11.36 2.04 15.27
C LEU A 151 11.51 0.60 15.75
N ASN A 152 10.80 -0.34 15.10
CA ASN A 152 10.77 -1.74 15.48
C ASN A 152 12.13 -2.40 15.27
N THR A 153 12.77 -2.19 14.12
CA THR A 153 14.10 -2.73 13.82
C THR A 153 15.13 -2.29 14.85
N VAL A 154 15.19 -1.00 15.17
CA VAL A 154 16.15 -0.48 16.14
C VAL A 154 15.83 -0.95 17.56
N SER A 155 14.56 -0.96 17.95
CA SER A 155 14.13 -1.47 19.27
C SER A 155 14.52 -2.94 19.44
N PHE A 156 14.31 -3.77 18.44
CA PHE A 156 14.70 -5.18 18.43
C PHE A 156 16.21 -5.35 18.58
N LEU A 157 17.01 -4.60 17.82
CA LEU A 157 18.46 -4.68 17.86
C LEU A 157 19.08 -4.19 19.19
N VAL A 158 18.48 -3.17 19.81
CA VAL A 158 18.89 -2.70 21.12
C VAL A 158 18.57 -3.74 22.19
N LYS A 159 17.37 -4.34 22.15
CA LYS A 159 16.94 -5.40 23.09
C LYS A 159 17.80 -6.66 22.99
N SER A 160 18.16 -7.06 21.77
CA SER A 160 19.02 -8.25 21.55
C SER A 160 20.50 -8.02 21.86
N GLY A 161 20.90 -6.81 22.29
CA GLY A 161 22.31 -6.46 22.56
C GLY A 161 23.18 -6.40 21.29
N LEU A 162 22.56 -6.42 20.10
CA LEU A 162 23.24 -6.41 18.80
C LEU A 162 23.42 -5.00 18.25
N TRP A 163 23.14 -3.96 19.05
CA TRP A 163 23.30 -2.57 18.64
C TRP A 163 24.76 -2.25 18.26
N GLY A 164 24.95 -1.75 17.05
CA GLY A 164 26.27 -1.39 16.56
C GLY A 164 26.34 -1.34 15.02
N LYS A 165 27.52 -1.59 14.47
CA LYS A 165 27.73 -1.58 13.00
C LYS A 165 26.79 -2.51 12.24
N LYS A 166 26.37 -3.62 12.84
CA LYS A 166 25.43 -4.60 12.24
C LYS A 166 24.02 -4.01 12.08
N SER A 167 23.60 -3.12 12.97
CA SER A 167 22.29 -2.46 12.88
C SER A 167 22.19 -1.53 11.68
N PHE A 168 23.24 -0.78 11.40
CA PHE A 168 23.31 0.04 10.18
C PHE A 168 23.33 -0.82 8.90
N ALA A 169 23.96 -2.00 8.95
CA ALA A 169 23.95 -2.93 7.83
C ALA A 169 22.53 -3.46 7.55
N LEU A 170 21.74 -3.78 8.57
CA LEU A 170 20.33 -4.22 8.42
C LEU A 170 19.46 -3.12 7.80
N ILE A 171 19.54 -1.89 8.29
CA ILE A 171 18.82 -0.76 7.67
C ILE A 171 19.28 -0.55 6.22
N GLY A 172 20.55 -0.79 5.93
CA GLY A 172 21.09 -0.79 4.56
C GLY A 172 20.47 -1.89 3.70
N VAL A 173 20.30 -3.10 4.24
CA VAL A 173 19.61 -4.22 3.54
C VAL A 173 18.16 -3.86 3.25
N ASP A 174 17.42 -3.29 4.20
CA ASP A 174 16.04 -2.84 4.01
C ASP A 174 15.94 -1.79 2.91
N THR A 175 16.86 -0.82 2.90
CA THR A 175 16.94 0.20 1.85
C THR A 175 17.16 -0.43 0.48
N VAL A 176 18.12 -1.36 0.36
CA VAL A 176 18.41 -2.05 -0.89
C VAL A 176 17.23 -2.91 -1.33
N ALA A 177 16.60 -3.63 -0.40
CA ALA A 177 15.41 -4.45 -0.67
C ALA A 177 14.26 -3.59 -1.24
N ARG A 178 13.93 -2.48 -0.59
CA ARG A 178 12.86 -1.57 -1.02
C ARG A 178 13.14 -0.94 -2.39
N VAL A 179 14.35 -0.44 -2.59
CA VAL A 179 14.75 0.16 -3.88
C VAL A 179 14.76 -0.87 -5.00
N SER A 180 15.24 -2.08 -4.74
CA SER A 180 15.23 -3.17 -5.74
C SER A 180 13.81 -3.63 -6.06
N GLY A 181 12.93 -3.71 -5.07
CA GLY A 181 11.50 -3.98 -5.25
C GLY A 181 10.84 -2.92 -6.14
N ALA A 182 11.06 -1.62 -5.85
CA ALA A 182 10.53 -0.54 -6.65
C ALA A 182 11.05 -0.57 -8.09
N ALA A 183 12.35 -0.81 -8.29
CA ALA A 183 12.94 -0.95 -9.61
C ALA A 183 12.28 -2.11 -10.37
N LEU A 184 12.13 -3.27 -9.74
CA LEU A 184 11.47 -4.43 -10.35
C LEU A 184 10.01 -4.11 -10.70
N GLY A 185 9.25 -3.52 -9.78
CA GLY A 185 7.85 -3.15 -10.00
C GLY A 185 7.65 -2.24 -11.20
N THR A 186 8.56 -1.29 -11.43
CA THR A 186 8.48 -0.40 -12.59
C THR A 186 8.87 -1.06 -13.91
N THR A 187 9.63 -2.16 -13.90
CA THR A 187 10.10 -2.83 -15.12
C THR A 187 9.23 -4.01 -15.55
N LEU A 188 8.49 -4.63 -14.63
CA LEU A 188 7.65 -5.78 -14.93
C LEU A 188 6.53 -5.41 -15.90
N ALA A 189 6.41 -6.12 -17.01
CA ALA A 189 5.28 -6.02 -17.92
C ALA A 189 4.15 -6.94 -17.43
N LEU A 190 3.30 -6.41 -16.55
CA LEU A 190 2.19 -7.15 -15.95
C LEU A 190 0.88 -6.77 -16.62
N SER A 191 -0.06 -7.75 -16.74
CA SER A 191 -1.43 -7.46 -17.14
C SER A 191 -2.18 -6.73 -16.00
N ASN A 192 -3.22 -5.98 -16.34
CA ASN A 192 -4.05 -5.29 -15.34
C ASN A 192 -4.64 -6.26 -14.31
N GLU A 193 -5.05 -7.44 -14.74
CA GLU A 193 -5.54 -8.49 -13.85
C GLU A 193 -4.48 -8.95 -12.85
N PHE A 194 -3.25 -9.16 -13.29
CA PHE A 194 -2.18 -9.56 -12.39
C PHE A 194 -1.83 -8.42 -11.41
N ILE A 195 -1.83 -7.17 -11.88
CA ILE A 195 -1.65 -5.99 -11.04
C ILE A 195 -2.74 -5.93 -9.97
N ALA A 196 -4.01 -6.09 -10.36
CA ALA A 196 -5.14 -6.11 -9.45
C ALA A 196 -5.00 -7.20 -8.37
N LEU A 197 -4.69 -8.42 -8.75
CA LEU A 197 -4.49 -9.54 -7.81
C LEU A 197 -3.32 -9.29 -6.86
N TYR A 198 -2.22 -8.74 -7.37
CA TYR A 198 -1.06 -8.39 -6.54
C TYR A 198 -1.39 -7.29 -5.53
N LEU A 199 -2.01 -6.19 -5.99
CA LEU A 199 -2.40 -5.08 -5.11
C LEU A 199 -3.48 -5.50 -4.10
N ALA A 200 -4.40 -6.39 -4.48
CA ALA A 200 -5.39 -6.96 -3.58
C ALA A 200 -4.73 -7.82 -2.48
N ALA A 201 -3.80 -8.71 -2.85
CA ALA A 201 -3.04 -9.50 -1.88
C ALA A 201 -2.21 -8.60 -0.96
N PHE A 202 -1.57 -7.57 -1.51
CA PHE A 202 -0.82 -6.57 -0.75
C PHE A 202 -1.72 -5.79 0.22
N ALA A 203 -2.93 -5.39 -0.20
CA ALA A 203 -3.93 -4.78 0.68
C ALA A 203 -4.31 -5.70 1.85
N GLY A 204 -4.46 -7.00 1.60
CA GLY A 204 -4.70 -8.01 2.64
C GLY A 204 -3.56 -8.10 3.65
N ILE A 205 -2.32 -8.10 3.19
CA ILE A 205 -1.11 -8.06 4.04
C ILE A 205 -1.09 -6.79 4.89
N ILE A 206 -1.38 -5.63 4.30
CA ILE A 206 -1.44 -4.35 5.03
C ILE A 206 -2.52 -4.37 6.12
N ILE A 207 -3.71 -4.88 5.81
CA ILE A 207 -4.79 -4.99 6.81
C ILE A 207 -4.32 -5.84 7.99
N TYR A 208 -3.71 -7.00 7.71
CA TYR A 208 -3.18 -7.87 8.77
C TYR A 208 -2.14 -7.13 9.62
N LEU A 209 -1.16 -6.49 8.99
CA LEU A 209 -0.09 -5.77 9.67
C LEU A 209 -0.64 -4.62 10.53
N ALA A 210 -1.54 -3.80 9.98
CA ALA A 210 -2.13 -2.67 10.70
C ALA A 210 -2.97 -3.12 11.89
N THR A 211 -3.76 -4.21 11.76
CA THR A 211 -4.71 -4.64 12.79
C THR A 211 -4.12 -5.61 13.80
N SER A 212 -3.19 -6.47 13.40
CA SER A 212 -2.62 -7.52 14.25
C SER A 212 -1.33 -7.10 14.95
N HIS A 213 -0.60 -6.13 14.40
CA HIS A 213 0.69 -5.67 14.94
C HIS A 213 0.64 -4.21 15.38
N ILE A 214 0.48 -3.26 14.43
CA ILE A 214 0.69 -1.84 14.70
C ILE A 214 -0.36 -1.31 15.69
N LEU A 215 -1.63 -1.64 15.49
CA LEU A 215 -2.70 -1.12 16.32
C LEU A 215 -2.69 -1.68 17.75
N PRO A 216 -2.49 -3.01 17.98
CA PRO A 216 -2.32 -3.54 19.33
C PRO A 216 -1.09 -2.98 20.04
N GLU A 217 0.06 -2.84 19.36
CA GLU A 217 1.26 -2.26 19.92
C GLU A 217 1.04 -0.80 20.33
N ALA A 218 0.38 0.00 19.49
CA ALA A 218 0.00 1.38 19.81
C ALA A 218 -0.86 1.49 21.08
N HIS A 219 -1.62 0.43 21.43
CA HIS A 219 -2.53 0.40 22.59
C HIS A 219 -1.97 -0.35 23.80
N SER A 220 -0.86 -1.08 23.67
CA SER A 220 -0.36 -2.00 24.69
C SER A 220 0.03 -1.30 26.01
N ASN A 221 0.69 -0.16 25.94
CA ASN A 221 1.23 0.54 27.11
C ASN A 221 0.41 1.76 27.56
N HIS A 222 -0.35 2.38 26.67
CA HIS A 222 -1.18 3.54 26.95
C HIS A 222 -2.45 3.50 26.10
N SER A 223 -3.47 2.78 26.56
CA SER A 223 -4.82 2.88 25.98
C SER A 223 -5.34 4.31 26.20
N SER A 224 -4.88 5.24 25.37
CA SER A 224 -5.26 6.64 25.51
C SER A 224 -6.21 7.07 24.39
N ARG A 225 -7.14 7.98 24.73
CA ARG A 225 -7.98 8.64 23.72
C ARG A 225 -7.15 9.32 22.62
N LEU A 226 -5.91 9.69 22.93
CA LEU A 226 -4.97 10.30 22.00
C LEU A 226 -4.47 9.30 20.94
N THR A 227 -4.23 8.03 21.29
CA THR A 227 -3.85 7.00 20.33
C THR A 227 -4.99 6.74 19.34
N MET A 228 -6.23 6.61 19.85
CA MET A 228 -7.41 6.48 18.99
C MET A 228 -7.58 7.72 18.09
N ALA A 229 -7.40 8.92 18.63
CA ALA A 229 -7.45 10.15 17.85
C ALA A 229 -6.37 10.20 16.76
N ALA A 230 -5.15 9.71 17.06
CA ALA A 230 -4.07 9.61 16.08
C ALA A 230 -4.41 8.64 14.95
N THR A 231 -5.02 7.48 15.25
CA THR A 231 -5.47 6.53 14.23
C THR A 231 -6.56 7.15 13.34
N ILE A 232 -7.55 7.79 13.94
CA ILE A 232 -8.60 8.50 13.18
C ILE A 232 -7.99 9.61 12.33
N ALA A 233 -7.05 10.39 12.87
CA ALA A 233 -6.35 11.42 12.12
C ALA A 233 -5.60 10.83 10.92
N GLY A 234 -4.93 9.67 11.06
CA GLY A 234 -4.29 8.96 9.95
C GLY A 234 -5.27 8.59 8.84
N VAL A 235 -6.41 8.02 9.19
CA VAL A 235 -7.48 7.69 8.23
C VAL A 235 -7.99 8.95 7.51
N LEU A 236 -8.25 10.03 8.25
CA LEU A 236 -8.75 11.29 7.69
C LEU A 236 -7.71 11.99 6.79
N ILE A 237 -6.43 11.93 7.17
CA ILE A 237 -5.33 12.46 6.34
C ILE A 237 -5.29 11.71 5.02
N MET A 238 -5.35 10.37 5.04
CA MET A 238 -5.31 9.57 3.83
C MET A 238 -6.54 9.83 2.95
N TRP A 239 -7.73 9.91 3.55
CA TRP A 239 -8.94 10.31 2.83
C TRP A 239 -8.81 11.68 2.15
N ALA A 240 -8.25 12.67 2.85
CA ALA A 240 -8.05 14.00 2.29
C ALA A 240 -7.02 14.00 1.15
N VAL A 241 -5.92 13.25 1.29
CA VAL A 241 -4.88 13.10 0.26
C VAL A 241 -5.45 12.43 -0.98
N SER A 242 -6.14 11.30 -0.80
CA SER A 242 -6.80 10.55 -1.88
C SER A 242 -7.83 11.45 -2.59
N SER A 243 -8.71 12.10 -1.85
CA SER A 243 -9.71 13.01 -2.43
C SER A 243 -9.10 14.17 -3.20
N TYR A 244 -7.99 14.73 -2.72
CA TYR A 244 -7.31 15.84 -3.40
C TYR A 244 -6.65 15.38 -4.70
N LEU A 245 -5.99 14.24 -4.72
CA LEU A 245 -5.32 13.69 -5.91
C LEU A 245 -6.35 13.31 -6.98
N HIS A 246 -7.41 12.60 -6.63
CA HIS A 246 -8.47 12.21 -7.59
C HIS A 246 -9.31 13.40 -8.09
N ALA A 247 -9.47 14.47 -7.31
CA ALA A 247 -10.14 15.69 -7.78
C ALA A 247 -9.37 16.39 -8.91
N GLY A 248 -8.03 16.25 -8.95
CA GLY A 248 -7.20 16.78 -10.03
C GLY A 248 -7.50 16.12 -11.38
N ASP A 249 -7.76 14.83 -11.42
CA ASP A 249 -8.06 14.07 -12.64
C ASP A 249 -9.45 14.38 -13.22
N ALA A 250 -10.45 14.62 -12.38
CA ALA A 250 -11.79 15.00 -12.82
C ALA A 250 -11.79 16.31 -13.64
N HIS A 251 -10.88 17.24 -13.36
CA HIS A 251 -10.72 18.47 -14.13
C HIS A 251 -9.96 18.31 -15.45
N SER A 252 -9.12 17.27 -15.59
CA SER A 252 -8.36 17.02 -16.83
C SER A 252 -9.19 16.30 -17.90
N HIS A 253 -10.18 15.51 -17.53
CA HIS A 253 -11.10 14.83 -18.46
C HIS A 253 -12.25 15.70 -18.94
N GLY A 254 -12.61 16.76 -18.23
CA GLY A 254 -13.68 17.70 -18.61
C GLY A 254 -13.36 18.61 -19.79
N THR A 255 -12.09 18.73 -20.20
CA THR A 255 -11.67 19.68 -21.26
C THR A 255 -11.56 19.03 -22.65
N LYS A 256 -11.76 17.72 -22.80
CA LYS A 256 -11.66 17.02 -24.10
C LYS A 256 -12.98 16.67 -24.79
N VAL A 257 -14.13 16.98 -24.20
CA VAL A 257 -15.46 16.65 -24.78
C VAL A 257 -16.15 17.85 -25.46
N GLY A 258 -15.50 18.97 -25.64
CA GLY A 258 -16.11 20.22 -26.09
C GLY A 258 -15.67 20.76 -27.44
N ILE A 259 -15.29 19.95 -28.46
CA ILE A 259 -15.10 20.44 -29.83
C ILE A 259 -15.41 19.33 -30.83
N HIS A 260 -16.67 19.09 -31.11
CA HIS A 260 -17.18 18.58 -32.38
C HIS A 260 -18.70 18.58 -32.34
N GLN A 261 -19.27 19.77 -32.52
CA GLN A 261 -20.63 19.96 -33.04
C GLN A 261 -20.73 21.36 -33.56
N GLU A 262 -20.58 21.49 -34.87
CA GLU A 262 -21.24 22.45 -35.74
C GLU A 262 -20.55 22.41 -37.10
N ASP A 263 -21.13 21.70 -38.02
CA ASP A 263 -21.34 22.11 -39.40
C ASP A 263 -22.18 21.04 -40.13
N ALA A 264 -23.44 21.28 -40.23
CA ALA A 264 -24.29 20.72 -41.30
C ALA A 264 -25.38 21.74 -41.60
N THR A 265 -24.99 22.73 -42.38
CA THR A 265 -25.92 23.65 -43.05
C THR A 265 -26.77 22.89 -44.09
N HIS A 266 -28.03 23.18 -43.96
CA HIS A 266 -29.10 23.15 -45.01
C HIS A 266 -28.64 23.07 -46.45
N THR A 267 -29.26 22.13 -47.20
CA THR A 267 -29.75 22.44 -48.55
C THR A 267 -31.04 21.63 -48.81
N ASP A 268 -32.16 22.40 -48.73
CA ASP A 268 -33.41 22.08 -49.40
C ASP A 268 -33.18 21.97 -50.91
N GLN A 269 -33.75 20.98 -51.57
CA GLN A 269 -34.35 21.16 -52.88
C GLN A 269 -35.40 20.08 -53.15
N HIS A 270 -36.63 20.59 -53.22
CA HIS A 270 -37.81 20.05 -53.96
C HIS A 270 -37.44 19.40 -55.28
N LYS A 271 -38.06 18.29 -55.58
CA LYS A 271 -38.83 18.15 -56.88
C LYS A 271 -39.79 16.98 -56.80
N ASP A 272 -41.04 17.37 -57.07
CA ASP A 272 -42.16 16.54 -57.41
C ASP A 272 -41.88 15.75 -58.68
N GLU A 273 -42.54 14.64 -58.86
CA GLU A 273 -43.46 14.28 -59.96
C GLU A 273 -43.69 12.77 -60.08
N HIS A 274 -44.94 12.45 -59.94
CA HIS A 274 -45.82 11.61 -60.81
C HIS A 274 -45.34 10.24 -61.30
N SER A 275 -46.04 9.28 -60.99
CA SER A 275 -47.25 8.66 -61.55
C SER A 275 -47.07 7.16 -61.91
N HIS A 276 -48.23 6.49 -61.78
CA HIS A 276 -48.77 5.37 -62.46
C HIS A 276 -48.25 3.90 -62.22
N GLU A 277 -49.19 3.19 -61.64
CA GLU A 277 -50.00 2.15 -62.24
C GLU A 277 -49.34 0.81 -62.52
N GLY A 278 -50.06 -0.19 -62.12
CA GLY A 278 -50.20 -1.43 -62.85
C GLY A 278 -49.82 -2.67 -62.04
N GLU A 279 -50.82 -3.23 -61.36
CA GLU A 279 -51.59 -4.38 -61.76
C GLU A 279 -50.91 -5.77 -61.80
N GLN A 280 -51.48 -6.63 -60.99
CA GLN A 280 -51.89 -8.03 -61.21
C GLN A 280 -50.89 -9.17 -61.24
N SER A 281 -51.24 -10.07 -60.35
CA SER A 281 -51.46 -11.49 -60.49
C SER A 281 -50.28 -12.42 -60.85
N LYS A 282 -49.93 -13.24 -59.97
CA LYS A 282 -50.36 -14.65 -59.86
C LYS A 282 -49.77 -15.28 -58.58
#